data_853997520168bc11dd73e8d9333d136a
#
_entry.id   853997520168bc11dd73e8d9333d136a
#
_cell.length_a   1.000
_cell.length_b   1.000
_cell.length_c   1.000
_cell.angle_alpha   90.00
_cell.angle_beta   90.00
_cell.angle_gamma   90.00
#
_symmetry.space_group_name_H-M   'P 1'
#
loop_
_entity.id
_entity.type
_entity.pdbx_description
1 polymer ?
#
loop_
_entity_poly.entity_id
_entity_poly.type
_entity_poly.pdbx_seq_one_letter_code
_entity_poly.pdbx_strand_id
1 'polypeptide(L)'
;MHQSHALTGRLFGYVQELAESYKNHSALQQYGQVARDQWIRAVAAALPATATVLDVGAGETPYRDDFSHCQYKTQDFAQYDSASDPSAQNPWKYGDIDYVCDLTDIPVPDGSFDVVICTEVLEHVPE
;
A
#
# COMPACT_ATOMS: atom_id res chain seq x y z
N MET A 1 30.34 32.63 -32.02
CA MET A 1 29.00 32.68 -31.41
C MET A 1 28.08 31.49 -31.74
N HIS A 2 28.61 30.29 -32.05
CA HIS A 2 27.77 29.16 -32.51
C HIS A 2 27.68 27.95 -31.51
N GLN A 3 28.34 28.05 -30.34
CA GLN A 3 28.34 26.89 -29.38
C GLN A 3 27.29 27.00 -28.27
N SER A 4 26.65 28.15 -28.09
CA SER A 4 25.68 28.33 -26.99
C SER A 4 24.31 27.67 -27.26
N HIS A 5 23.85 27.60 -28.51
CA HIS A 5 22.56 27.02 -28.84
C HIS A 5 22.50 25.48 -28.83
N ALA A 6 23.64 24.83 -29.03
CA ALA A 6 23.69 23.34 -28.99
C ALA A 6 23.62 22.76 -27.57
N LEU A 7 24.14 23.50 -26.59
CA LEU A 7 24.10 23.07 -25.17
C LEU A 7 22.72 23.27 -24.57
N THR A 8 22.00 24.34 -24.90
CA THR A 8 20.63 24.58 -24.44
C THR A 8 19.65 23.54 -24.99
N GLY A 9 19.78 23.14 -26.25
CA GLY A 9 18.94 22.11 -26.86
C GLY A 9 19.14 20.72 -26.23
N ARG A 10 20.39 20.37 -25.92
CA ARG A 10 20.71 19.10 -25.22
C ARG A 10 20.18 19.05 -23.80
N LEU A 11 20.33 20.15 -23.05
CA LEU A 11 19.81 20.25 -21.68
C LEU A 11 18.28 20.16 -21.66
N PHE A 12 17.61 20.82 -22.60
CA PHE A 12 16.16 20.78 -22.72
C PHE A 12 15.65 19.36 -23.06
N GLY A 13 16.32 18.66 -23.97
CA GLY A 13 16.02 17.25 -24.29
C GLY A 13 16.16 16.35 -23.07
N TYR A 14 17.26 16.48 -22.30
CA TYR A 14 17.49 15.71 -21.09
C TYR A 14 16.42 15.96 -20.01
N VAL A 15 16.00 17.22 -19.82
CA VAL A 15 14.92 17.56 -18.88
C VAL A 15 13.58 16.95 -19.31
N GLN A 16 13.29 16.92 -20.62
CA GLN A 16 12.08 16.27 -21.14
C GLN A 16 12.12 14.75 -20.93
N GLU A 17 13.25 14.08 -21.19
CA GLU A 17 13.42 12.65 -20.92
C GLU A 17 13.25 12.31 -19.44
N LEU A 18 13.80 13.13 -18.54
CA LEU A 18 13.60 12.96 -17.10
C LEU A 18 12.13 13.14 -16.70
N ALA A 19 11.44 14.12 -17.25
CA ALA A 19 10.02 14.37 -16.97
C ALA A 19 9.12 13.22 -17.48
N GLU A 20 9.41 12.67 -18.67
CA GLU A 20 8.72 11.50 -19.19
C GLU A 20 9.01 10.24 -18.37
N SER A 21 10.26 10.04 -17.95
CA SER A 21 10.65 8.94 -17.05
C SER A 21 9.91 9.02 -15.73
N TYR A 22 9.78 10.21 -15.14
CA TYR A 22 9.05 10.43 -13.90
C TYR A 22 7.55 10.15 -14.03
N LYS A 23 6.92 10.62 -15.12
CA LYS A 23 5.51 10.34 -15.43
C LYS A 23 5.26 8.84 -15.63
N ASN A 24 6.16 8.15 -16.33
CA ASN A 24 6.06 6.71 -16.55
C ASN A 24 6.21 5.93 -15.25
N HIS A 25 7.10 6.37 -14.34
CA HIS A 25 7.27 5.74 -13.04
C HIS A 25 6.02 5.88 -12.16
N SER A 26 5.44 7.08 -12.08
CA SER A 26 4.18 7.30 -11.35
C SER A 26 2.99 6.54 -11.95
N ALA A 27 2.91 6.44 -13.28
CA ALA A 27 1.89 5.66 -13.97
C ALA A 27 2.02 4.15 -13.68
N LEU A 28 3.25 3.63 -13.64
CA LEU A 28 3.51 2.23 -13.26
C LEU A 28 3.15 1.93 -11.80
N GLN A 29 3.44 2.86 -10.88
CA GLN A 29 3.03 2.72 -9.48
C GLN A 29 1.50 2.71 -9.33
N GLN A 30 0.80 3.64 -9.99
CA GLN A 30 -0.67 3.69 -10.00
C GLN A 30 -1.25 2.41 -10.62
N TYR A 31 -0.66 1.91 -11.71
CA TYR A 31 -1.09 0.65 -12.33
C TYR A 31 -0.92 -0.53 -11.38
N GLY A 32 0.19 -0.62 -10.67
CA GLY A 32 0.44 -1.65 -9.66
C GLY A 32 -0.60 -1.64 -8.54
N GLN A 33 -0.92 -0.46 -8.03
CA GLN A 33 -1.95 -0.30 -7.01
C GLN A 33 -3.34 -0.73 -7.52
N VAL A 34 -3.75 -0.25 -8.67
CA VAL A 34 -5.06 -0.61 -9.27
C VAL A 34 -5.15 -2.11 -9.52
N ALA A 35 -4.11 -2.72 -10.07
CA ALA A 35 -4.09 -4.16 -10.33
C ALA A 35 -4.18 -4.98 -9.03
N ARG A 36 -3.45 -4.58 -7.98
CA ARG A 36 -3.53 -5.19 -6.65
C ARG A 36 -4.93 -5.09 -6.08
N ASP A 37 -5.51 -3.89 -6.08
CA ASP A 37 -6.85 -3.66 -5.52
C ASP A 37 -7.92 -4.47 -6.26
N GLN A 38 -7.84 -4.55 -7.58
CA GLN A 38 -8.74 -5.38 -8.38
C GLN A 38 -8.59 -6.86 -8.05
N TRP A 39 -7.36 -7.35 -7.88
CA TRP A 39 -7.11 -8.73 -7.52
C TRP A 39 -7.65 -9.05 -6.12
N ILE A 40 -7.43 -8.19 -5.12
CA ILE A 40 -7.95 -8.38 -3.76
C ILE A 40 -9.47 -8.41 -3.76
N ARG A 41 -10.15 -7.51 -4.48
CA ARG A 41 -11.61 -7.51 -4.62
C ARG A 41 -12.13 -8.80 -5.26
N ALA A 42 -11.43 -9.31 -6.27
CA ALA A 42 -11.78 -10.58 -6.89
C ALA A 42 -11.65 -11.76 -5.91
N VAL A 43 -10.58 -11.78 -5.10
CA VAL A 43 -10.40 -12.78 -4.03
C VAL A 43 -11.53 -12.65 -3.00
N ALA A 44 -11.82 -11.45 -2.52
CA ALA A 44 -12.89 -11.22 -1.56
C ALA A 44 -14.24 -11.73 -2.07
N ALA A 45 -14.60 -11.39 -3.31
CA ALA A 45 -15.85 -11.82 -3.94
C ALA A 45 -15.99 -13.35 -4.08
N ALA A 46 -14.87 -14.07 -4.15
CA ALA A 46 -14.85 -15.53 -4.27
C ALA A 46 -14.93 -16.27 -2.93
N LEU A 47 -14.73 -15.57 -1.79
CA LEU A 47 -14.73 -16.20 -0.47
C LEU A 47 -16.15 -16.41 0.05
N PRO A 48 -16.41 -17.54 0.75
CA PRO A 48 -17.68 -17.75 1.42
C PRO A 48 -17.83 -16.83 2.65
N ALA A 49 -19.05 -16.54 3.06
CA ALA A 49 -19.34 -15.72 4.24
C ALA A 49 -18.79 -16.31 5.56
N THR A 50 -18.49 -17.61 5.57
CA THR A 50 -17.87 -18.30 6.72
C THR A 50 -16.38 -18.13 6.79
N ALA A 51 -15.73 -17.59 5.75
CA ALA A 51 -14.28 -17.42 5.72
C ALA A 51 -13.81 -16.42 6.78
N THR A 52 -12.71 -16.79 7.45
CA THR A 52 -11.99 -15.93 8.38
C THR A 52 -10.80 -15.29 7.68
N VAL A 53 -10.72 -13.98 7.71
CA VAL A 53 -9.70 -13.19 6.98
C VAL A 53 -8.95 -12.31 7.95
N LEU A 54 -7.61 -12.35 7.90
CA LEU A 54 -6.74 -11.42 8.60
C LEU A 54 -6.06 -10.50 7.59
N ASP A 55 -6.23 -9.19 7.76
CA ASP A 55 -5.51 -8.16 7.02
C ASP A 55 -4.37 -7.62 7.89
N VAL A 56 -3.15 -7.93 7.47
CA VAL A 56 -1.92 -7.63 8.21
C VAL A 56 -1.30 -6.35 7.65
N GLY A 57 -0.98 -5.40 8.55
CA GLY A 57 -0.57 -4.06 8.17
C GLY A 57 -1.72 -3.31 7.51
N ALA A 58 -2.91 -3.44 8.07
CA ALA A 58 -4.17 -2.99 7.47
C ALA A 58 -4.28 -1.46 7.33
N GLY A 59 -3.51 -0.69 8.10
CA GLY A 59 -3.44 0.77 8.04
C GLY A 59 -4.79 1.46 8.10
N GLU A 60 -5.18 2.12 7.02
CA GLU A 60 -6.49 2.78 6.89
C GLU A 60 -7.65 1.79 6.66
N THR A 61 -7.37 0.51 6.58
CA THR A 61 -8.32 -0.59 6.32
C THR A 61 -9.07 -0.44 4.98
N PRO A 62 -8.37 -0.24 3.85
CA PRO A 62 -9.01 0.08 2.56
C PRO A 62 -9.89 -1.05 2.02
N TYR A 63 -9.68 -2.29 2.45
CA TYR A 63 -10.40 -3.47 1.95
C TYR A 63 -11.54 -3.94 2.85
N ARG A 64 -11.80 -3.25 3.97
CA ARG A 64 -12.83 -3.65 4.93
C ARG A 64 -14.20 -3.88 4.30
N ASP A 65 -14.62 -3.00 3.40
CA ASP A 65 -15.92 -3.11 2.75
C ASP A 65 -15.99 -4.28 1.77
N ASP A 66 -14.89 -4.59 1.09
CA ASP A 66 -14.79 -5.71 0.15
C ASP A 66 -14.95 -7.07 0.87
N PHE A 67 -14.51 -7.17 2.13
CA PHE A 67 -14.61 -8.37 2.97
C PHE A 67 -15.76 -8.31 3.99
N SER A 68 -16.69 -7.37 3.86
CA SER A 68 -17.78 -7.16 4.83
C SER A 68 -18.69 -8.37 5.04
N HIS A 69 -18.74 -9.29 4.08
CA HIS A 69 -19.49 -10.56 4.17
C HIS A 69 -18.71 -11.68 4.87
N CYS A 70 -17.40 -11.52 5.08
CA CYS A 70 -16.52 -12.48 5.77
C CYS A 70 -16.35 -12.11 7.25
N GLN A 71 -15.70 -13.00 8.01
CA GLN A 71 -15.18 -12.68 9.33
C GLN A 71 -13.81 -12.00 9.18
N TYR A 72 -13.82 -10.70 8.92
CA TYR A 72 -12.64 -9.90 8.62
C TYR A 72 -12.08 -9.27 9.90
N LYS A 73 -10.77 -9.49 10.13
CA LYS A 73 -9.99 -8.93 11.23
C LYS A 73 -8.77 -8.21 10.69
N THR A 74 -8.30 -7.25 11.44
CA THR A 74 -7.19 -6.37 11.07
C THR A 74 -6.09 -6.41 12.11
N GLN A 75 -4.86 -6.35 11.63
CA GLN A 75 -3.66 -6.18 12.46
C GLN A 75 -2.85 -5.00 11.91
N ASP A 76 -2.29 -4.19 12.79
CA ASP A 76 -1.30 -3.18 12.45
C ASP A 76 -0.45 -2.85 13.69
N PHE A 77 0.77 -2.38 13.47
CA PHE A 77 1.63 -1.89 14.53
C PHE A 77 1.15 -0.53 15.09
N ALA A 78 0.45 0.24 14.26
CA ALA A 78 -0.23 1.50 14.56
C ALA A 78 0.65 2.57 15.24
N GLN A 79 1.95 2.60 14.92
CA GLN A 79 2.91 3.57 15.49
C GLN A 79 3.35 4.66 14.51
N TYR A 80 2.89 4.61 13.27
CA TYR A 80 3.20 5.67 12.32
C TYR A 80 2.36 6.91 12.64
N ASP A 81 3.05 8.00 12.99
CA ASP A 81 2.45 9.30 13.23
C ASP A 81 2.78 10.25 12.08
N SER A 82 1.83 10.39 11.14
CA SER A 82 1.96 11.32 10.03
C SER A 82 1.88 12.80 10.44
N ALA A 83 1.38 13.10 11.63
CA ALA A 83 1.35 14.48 12.13
C ALA A 83 2.75 15.00 12.44
N SER A 84 3.71 14.11 12.67
CA SER A 84 5.13 14.44 12.86
C SER A 84 5.92 14.55 11.56
N ASP A 85 5.34 14.18 10.39
CA ASP A 85 5.98 14.27 9.09
C ASP A 85 5.59 15.57 8.36
N PRO A 86 6.50 16.56 8.24
CA PRO A 86 6.22 17.82 7.57
C PRO A 86 5.91 17.68 6.06
N SER A 87 6.23 16.54 5.46
CA SER A 87 5.97 16.24 4.05
C SER A 87 4.60 15.60 3.81
N ALA A 88 3.92 15.14 4.84
CA ALA A 88 2.61 14.53 4.75
C ALA A 88 1.54 15.56 4.37
N GLN A 89 1.06 15.50 3.14
CA GLN A 89 0.00 16.40 2.65
C GLN A 89 -1.38 16.06 3.22
N ASN A 90 -1.58 14.81 3.67
CA ASN A 90 -2.79 14.37 4.34
C ASN A 90 -2.42 13.58 5.59
N PRO A 91 -3.03 13.86 6.76
CA PRO A 91 -2.78 13.08 7.95
C PRO A 91 -3.30 11.65 7.75
N TRP A 92 -2.39 10.69 7.89
CA TRP A 92 -2.70 9.27 7.92
C TRP A 92 -3.60 8.95 9.11
N LYS A 93 -4.69 8.24 8.89
CA LYS A 93 -5.58 7.80 9.95
C LYS A 93 -5.73 6.29 9.88
N TYR A 94 -5.40 5.64 10.98
CA TYR A 94 -5.71 4.22 11.12
C TYR A 94 -7.21 4.00 11.12
N GLY A 95 -7.65 2.92 10.47
CA GLY A 95 -9.00 2.38 10.64
C GLY A 95 -9.16 1.69 12.01
N ASP A 96 -10.25 0.96 12.18
CA ASP A 96 -10.43 0.11 13.36
C ASP A 96 -9.50 -1.09 13.28
N ILE A 97 -8.49 -1.16 14.14
CA ILE A 97 -7.52 -2.25 14.20
C ILE A 97 -7.88 -3.20 15.33
N ASP A 98 -8.12 -4.47 15.01
CA ASP A 98 -8.46 -5.52 15.99
C ASP A 98 -7.24 -5.94 16.83
N TYR A 99 -6.06 -6.06 16.21
CA TYR A 99 -4.81 -6.47 16.85
C TYR A 99 -3.74 -5.40 16.64
N VAL A 100 -3.49 -4.59 17.66
CA VAL A 100 -2.40 -3.60 17.65
C VAL A 100 -1.16 -4.28 18.25
N CYS A 101 -0.29 -4.78 17.37
CA CYS A 101 0.89 -5.57 17.78
C CYS A 101 1.91 -5.63 16.65
N ASP A 102 3.10 -6.16 16.96
CA ASP A 102 4.09 -6.49 15.95
C ASP A 102 3.59 -7.64 15.05
N LEU A 103 3.87 -7.54 13.75
CA LEU A 103 3.53 -8.56 12.76
C LEU A 103 4.16 -9.93 13.10
N THR A 104 5.31 -9.94 13.75
CA THR A 104 6.04 -11.17 14.12
C THR A 104 5.48 -11.88 15.36
N ASP A 105 4.55 -11.23 16.09
CA ASP A 105 3.96 -11.76 17.32
C ASP A 105 2.47 -11.39 17.43
N ILE A 106 1.66 -11.89 16.51
CA ILE A 106 0.21 -11.67 16.53
C ILE A 106 -0.42 -12.62 17.56
N PRO A 107 -1.20 -12.11 18.54
CA PRO A 107 -1.68 -12.91 19.67
C PRO A 107 -2.89 -13.78 19.30
N VAL A 108 -2.71 -14.66 18.30
CA VAL A 108 -3.72 -15.63 17.85
C VAL A 108 -3.08 -17.00 17.68
N PRO A 109 -3.80 -18.11 17.93
CA PRO A 109 -3.29 -19.46 17.66
C PRO A 109 -3.00 -19.68 16.17
N ASP A 110 -2.07 -20.57 15.87
CA ASP A 110 -1.82 -21.02 14.50
C ASP A 110 -3.10 -21.58 13.87
N GLY A 111 -3.31 -21.27 12.59
CA GLY A 111 -4.48 -21.73 11.85
C GLY A 111 -5.80 -21.03 12.20
N SER A 112 -5.75 -19.87 12.88
CA SER A 112 -6.95 -19.09 13.24
C SER A 112 -7.68 -18.47 12.06
N PHE A 113 -7.02 -18.31 10.91
CA PHE A 113 -7.57 -17.67 9.73
C PHE A 113 -7.43 -18.54 8.50
N ASP A 114 -8.45 -18.51 7.64
CA ASP A 114 -8.46 -19.22 6.35
C ASP A 114 -7.64 -18.45 5.30
N VAL A 115 -7.62 -17.11 5.40
CA VAL A 115 -6.94 -16.21 4.48
C VAL A 115 -6.19 -15.13 5.25
N VAL A 116 -4.98 -14.86 4.82
CA VAL A 116 -4.18 -13.72 5.30
C VAL A 116 -3.86 -12.81 4.12
N ILE A 117 -4.15 -11.52 4.26
CA ILE A 117 -3.76 -10.47 3.31
C ILE A 117 -2.58 -9.72 3.94
N CYS A 118 -1.55 -9.47 3.14
CA CYS A 118 -0.38 -8.68 3.54
C CYS A 118 0.09 -7.89 2.32
N THR A 119 -0.24 -6.61 2.28
CA THR A 119 0.08 -5.74 1.14
C THR A 119 0.89 -4.53 1.56
N GLU A 120 2.03 -4.29 0.89
CA GLU A 120 2.91 -3.13 1.17
C GLU A 120 3.38 -3.07 2.64
N VAL A 121 3.77 -4.22 3.22
CA VAL A 121 4.12 -4.32 4.66
C VAL A 121 5.51 -4.91 4.86
N LEU A 122 5.83 -6.00 4.15
CA LEU A 122 7.05 -6.79 4.42
C LEU A 122 8.34 -5.98 4.21
N GLU A 123 8.31 -4.98 3.34
CA GLU A 123 9.42 -4.04 3.10
C GLU A 123 9.72 -3.12 4.29
N HIS A 124 8.78 -3.03 5.25
CA HIS A 124 8.91 -2.21 6.45
C HIS A 124 9.25 -3.03 7.71
N VAL A 125 9.30 -4.36 7.58
CA VAL A 125 9.62 -5.25 8.70
C VAL A 125 11.15 -5.36 8.83
N PRO A 126 11.75 -5.04 9.99
CA PRO A 126 13.19 -5.23 10.21
C PRO A 126 13.60 -6.70 10.08
N GLU A 127 14.84 -6.94 9.60
CA GLU A 127 15.46 -8.27 9.57
C GLU A 127 15.75 -8.82 10.96
#